data_897866615bd96a3674d4aaa68a91e59f
#
_entry.id   897866615bd96a3674d4aaa68a91e59f
#
_cell.length_a   1.000
_cell.length_b   1.000
_cell.length_c   1.000
_cell.angle_alpha   90.00
_cell.angle_beta   90.00
_cell.angle_gamma   90.00
#
_symmetry.space_group_name_H-M   'P 1'
#
loop_
_entity.id
_entity.type
_entity.pdbx_description
1 polymer ?
#
loop_
_entity_poly.entity_id
_entity_poly.type
_entity_poly.pdbx_seq_one_letter_code
_entity_poly.pdbx_strand_id
1 'polypeptide(L)'
;AMVLAERPETVKLETSEAGIPRKFMGNKTFTVYGPITLGWVSEEWETEDGKPIGIGGDPSGATAEKGNQIYDSFVESILSGLKEIRKWKD
;
A
#
# COMPACT_ATOMS: atom_id res chain seq x y z
N ALA A 1 -0.63 -4.94 6.30
CA ALA A 1 -0.62 -4.57 7.74
C ALA A 1 -2.03 -4.54 8.33
N MET A 2 -2.99 -3.92 7.66
CA MET A 2 -4.37 -3.83 8.18
C MET A 2 -5.03 -5.19 8.31
N VAL A 3 -4.87 -6.07 7.33
CA VAL A 3 -5.41 -7.44 7.39
C VAL A 3 -4.75 -8.24 8.52
N LEU A 4 -3.43 -8.06 8.70
CA LEU A 4 -2.71 -8.70 9.82
C LEU A 4 -3.25 -8.27 11.18
N ALA A 5 -3.65 -6.99 11.32
CA ALA A 5 -4.22 -6.49 12.56
C ALA A 5 -5.61 -7.07 12.83
N GLU A 6 -6.43 -7.23 11.78
CA GLU A 6 -7.82 -7.65 11.91
C GLU A 6 -8.00 -9.16 11.86
N ARG A 7 -7.36 -9.83 10.90
CA ARG A 7 -7.51 -11.26 10.67
C ARG A 7 -6.14 -11.90 10.39
N PRO A 8 -5.25 -11.96 11.40
CA PRO A 8 -3.88 -12.44 11.19
C PRO A 8 -3.80 -13.87 10.63
N GLU A 9 -4.78 -14.70 10.93
CA GLU A 9 -4.83 -16.09 10.47
C GLU A 9 -4.99 -16.23 8.97
N THR A 10 -5.41 -15.17 8.28
CA THR A 10 -5.61 -15.20 6.82
C THR A 10 -4.38 -14.76 6.03
N VAL A 11 -3.35 -14.27 6.72
CA VAL A 11 -2.14 -13.73 6.08
C VAL A 11 -0.99 -14.72 6.19
N LYS A 12 -0.39 -15.06 5.04
CA LYS A 12 0.76 -15.97 4.96
C LYS A 12 1.99 -15.18 4.53
N LEU A 13 2.66 -14.57 5.48
CA LEU A 13 3.86 -13.75 5.21
C LEU A 13 5.01 -14.58 4.62
N GLU A 14 5.08 -15.87 4.97
CA GLU A 14 6.13 -16.77 4.47
C GLU A 14 6.07 -16.98 2.96
N THR A 15 4.93 -16.74 2.34
CA THR A 15 4.77 -16.85 0.88
C THR A 15 4.76 -15.51 0.18
N SER A 16 4.94 -14.41 0.93
CA SER A 16 4.91 -13.07 0.35
C SER A 16 6.19 -12.77 -0.44
N GLU A 17 6.03 -12.10 -1.55
CA GLU A 17 7.13 -11.65 -2.40
C GLU A 17 6.91 -10.20 -2.82
N ALA A 18 8.02 -9.47 -3.00
CA ALA A 18 7.96 -8.10 -3.49
C ALA A 18 7.67 -8.09 -4.98
N GLY A 19 6.76 -7.23 -5.41
CA GLY A 19 6.51 -6.94 -6.81
C GLY A 19 7.07 -5.58 -7.16
N ILE A 20 8.02 -5.51 -8.10
CA ILE A 20 8.73 -4.29 -8.44
C ILE A 20 8.66 -4.05 -9.94
N PRO A 21 8.37 -2.83 -10.39
CA PRO A 21 8.36 -2.50 -11.82
C PRO A 21 9.79 -2.27 -12.31
N ARG A 22 10.58 -3.34 -12.39
CA ARG A 22 12.02 -3.29 -12.68
C ARG A 22 12.35 -2.56 -13.97
N LYS A 23 11.50 -2.71 -14.98
CA LYS A 23 11.66 -2.07 -16.27
C LYS A 23 11.74 -0.54 -16.17
N PHE A 24 11.06 0.02 -15.20
CA PHE A 24 10.96 1.47 -15.03
C PHE A 24 11.79 2.02 -13.87
N MET A 25 12.55 1.16 -13.21
CA MET A 25 13.41 1.58 -12.11
C MET A 25 14.57 2.43 -12.65
N GLY A 26 14.94 3.44 -11.88
CA GLY A 26 16.01 4.34 -12.25
C GLY A 26 15.58 5.56 -13.07
N ASN A 27 14.34 5.62 -13.52
CA ASN A 27 13.81 6.83 -14.13
C ASN A 27 13.59 7.90 -13.08
N LYS A 28 13.96 9.14 -13.40
CA LYS A 28 13.77 10.28 -12.48
C LYS A 28 12.47 11.02 -12.75
N THR A 29 12.05 11.04 -14.01
CA THR A 29 10.86 11.78 -14.44
C THR A 29 9.62 10.92 -14.41
N PHE A 30 9.71 9.71 -14.96
CA PHE A 30 8.61 8.75 -15.00
C PHE A 30 8.74 7.77 -13.85
N THR A 31 7.94 7.96 -12.82
CA THR A 31 7.93 7.10 -11.62
C THR A 31 6.51 6.89 -11.13
N VAL A 32 6.33 6.04 -10.13
CA VAL A 32 5.03 5.84 -9.49
C VAL A 32 4.56 7.11 -8.77
N TYR A 33 5.49 7.84 -8.17
CA TYR A 33 5.22 9.02 -7.34
C TYR A 33 5.88 10.29 -7.84
N GLY A 34 6.58 10.22 -8.97
CA GLY A 34 7.38 11.32 -9.45
C GLY A 34 6.63 12.40 -10.22
N PRO A 35 7.36 13.31 -10.88
CA PRO A 35 6.74 14.40 -11.62
C PRO A 35 5.71 13.95 -12.65
N ILE A 36 5.98 12.82 -13.30
CA ILE A 36 5.02 12.17 -14.21
C ILE A 36 4.75 10.78 -13.69
N THR A 37 3.51 10.51 -13.32
CA THR A 37 3.10 9.21 -12.79
C THR A 37 2.94 8.19 -13.91
N LEU A 38 3.55 7.01 -13.74
CA LEU A 38 3.37 5.90 -14.65
C LEU A 38 2.25 4.99 -14.18
N GLY A 39 1.34 4.67 -15.11
CA GLY A 39 0.39 3.59 -14.91
C GLY A 39 0.80 2.43 -15.82
N TRP A 40 0.73 1.21 -15.30
CA TRP A 40 1.07 0.01 -16.06
C TRP A 40 0.21 -1.17 -15.63
N VAL A 41 0.21 -2.21 -16.46
CA VAL A 41 -0.49 -3.44 -16.13
C VAL A 41 0.33 -4.28 -15.15
N SER A 42 -0.35 -5.16 -14.40
CA SER A 42 0.30 -5.98 -13.38
C SER A 42 1.44 -6.87 -13.90
N GLU A 43 1.43 -7.19 -15.17
CA GLU A 43 2.49 -7.98 -15.81
C GLU A 43 3.85 -7.29 -15.79
N GLU A 44 3.88 -5.97 -15.65
CA GLU A 44 5.12 -5.21 -15.56
C GLU A 44 5.72 -5.25 -14.15
N TRP A 45 4.99 -5.73 -13.17
CA TRP A 45 5.48 -5.92 -11.82
C TRP A 45 6.04 -7.33 -11.69
N GLU A 46 7.29 -7.42 -11.28
CA GLU A 46 8.03 -8.67 -11.29
C GLU A 46 8.58 -9.03 -9.92
N THR A 47 8.69 -10.34 -9.66
CA THR A 47 9.43 -10.86 -8.51
C THR A 47 10.93 -10.70 -8.76
N GLU A 48 11.73 -11.04 -7.74
CA GLU A 48 13.19 -11.05 -7.86
C GLU A 48 13.67 -11.95 -9.01
N ASP A 49 12.94 -13.03 -9.28
CA ASP A 49 13.23 -13.98 -10.36
C ASP A 49 12.74 -13.51 -11.73
N GLY A 50 12.16 -12.33 -11.82
CA GLY A 50 11.66 -11.79 -13.08
C GLY A 50 10.32 -12.34 -13.53
N LYS A 51 9.55 -12.95 -12.63
CA LYS A 51 8.22 -13.48 -12.94
C LYS A 51 7.14 -12.45 -12.64
N PRO A 52 6.11 -12.34 -13.52
CA PRO A 52 5.00 -11.44 -13.24
C PRO A 52 4.32 -11.77 -11.91
N ILE A 53 3.95 -10.73 -11.16
CA ILE A 53 3.24 -10.87 -9.90
C ILE A 53 2.11 -9.83 -9.86
N GLY A 54 0.98 -10.21 -9.30
CA GLY A 54 -0.23 -9.37 -9.28
C GLY A 54 -0.25 -8.30 -8.20
N ILE A 55 0.85 -8.06 -7.50
CA ILE A 55 0.93 -7.05 -6.46
C ILE A 55 2.06 -6.06 -6.75
N GLY A 56 1.95 -4.86 -6.19
CA GLY A 56 3.02 -3.86 -6.24
C GLY A 56 3.57 -3.62 -4.85
N GLY A 57 4.89 -3.48 -4.76
CA GLY A 57 5.56 -3.18 -3.52
C GLY A 57 6.11 -4.39 -2.79
N ASP A 58 6.61 -4.15 -1.60
CA ASP A 58 7.23 -5.16 -0.75
C ASP A 58 6.39 -5.39 0.51
N PRO A 59 5.71 -6.55 0.63
CA PRO A 59 4.87 -6.84 1.79
C PRO A 59 5.66 -7.32 3.02
N SER A 60 6.97 -7.54 2.91
CA SER A 60 7.77 -8.10 4.00
C SER A 60 7.78 -7.26 5.28
N GLY A 61 7.53 -5.95 5.15
CA GLY A 61 7.47 -5.05 6.30
C GLY A 61 6.10 -4.96 6.98
N ALA A 62 5.12 -5.76 6.54
CA ALA A 62 3.77 -5.70 7.11
C ALA A 62 3.75 -6.34 8.51
N THR A 63 3.15 -5.63 9.47
CA THR A 63 2.93 -6.12 10.83
C THR A 63 1.53 -5.76 11.32
N ALA A 64 1.02 -6.52 12.29
CA ALA A 64 -0.25 -6.21 12.92
C ALA A 64 -0.20 -4.87 13.66
N GLU A 65 0.94 -4.54 14.28
CA GLU A 65 1.14 -3.26 14.96
C GLU A 65 0.99 -2.08 14.00
N LYS A 66 1.62 -2.15 12.83
CA LYS A 66 1.48 -1.12 11.79
C LYS A 66 0.03 -1.02 11.32
N GLY A 67 -0.65 -2.16 11.19
CA GLY A 67 -2.06 -2.20 10.84
C GLY A 67 -2.93 -1.48 11.84
N ASN A 68 -2.68 -1.69 13.13
CA ASN A 68 -3.39 -0.99 14.20
C ASN A 68 -3.13 0.51 14.16
N GLN A 69 -1.90 0.94 13.90
CA GLN A 69 -1.57 2.34 13.75
C GLN A 69 -2.31 2.99 12.58
N ILE A 70 -2.44 2.25 11.47
CA ILE A 70 -3.21 2.72 10.31
C ILE A 70 -4.69 2.89 10.67
N TYR A 71 -5.27 1.92 11.36
CA TYR A 71 -6.66 2.01 11.81
C TYR A 71 -6.88 3.20 12.74
N ASP A 72 -5.98 3.40 13.71
CA ASP A 72 -6.07 4.53 14.64
C ASP A 72 -6.02 5.86 13.90
N SER A 73 -5.12 5.99 12.94
CA SER A 73 -4.99 7.17 12.09
C SER A 73 -6.26 7.43 11.27
N PHE A 74 -6.85 6.38 10.70
CA PHE A 74 -8.10 6.51 9.95
C PHE A 74 -9.26 6.95 10.84
N VAL A 75 -9.37 6.36 12.03
CA VAL A 75 -10.43 6.73 12.99
C VAL A 75 -10.29 8.20 13.37
N GLU A 76 -9.08 8.66 13.68
CA GLU A 76 -8.83 10.07 14.00
C GLU A 76 -9.21 11.00 12.85
N SER A 77 -8.84 10.62 11.63
CA SER A 77 -9.15 11.42 10.44
C SER A 77 -10.66 11.52 10.20
N ILE A 78 -11.36 10.38 10.35
CA ILE A 78 -12.83 10.35 10.20
C ILE A 78 -13.50 11.20 11.28
N LEU A 79 -13.06 11.10 12.51
CA LEU A 79 -13.60 11.91 13.61
C LEU A 79 -13.37 13.40 13.36
N SER A 80 -12.19 13.78 12.89
CA SER A 80 -11.88 15.17 12.55
C SER A 80 -12.77 15.68 11.43
N GLY A 81 -12.96 14.88 10.39
CA GLY A 81 -13.85 15.21 9.29
C GLY A 81 -15.30 15.40 9.73
N LEU A 82 -15.80 14.51 10.57
CA LEU A 82 -17.16 14.60 11.12
C LEU A 82 -17.34 15.85 11.96
N LYS A 83 -16.35 16.23 12.76
CA LYS A 83 -16.38 17.47 13.55
C LYS A 83 -16.44 18.71 12.66
N GLU A 84 -15.70 18.71 11.57
CA GLU A 84 -15.75 19.83 10.60
C GLU A 84 -17.12 19.94 9.93
N ILE A 85 -17.68 18.81 9.48
CA ILE A 85 -19.01 18.78 8.88
C ILE A 85 -20.04 19.32 9.86
N ARG A 86 -19.90 18.99 11.11
CA ARG A 86 -20.78 19.45 12.19
C ARG A 86 -20.76 20.98 12.33
N LYS A 87 -19.62 21.62 12.05
CA LYS A 87 -19.47 23.06 12.08
C LYS A 87 -20.11 23.76 10.89
N TRP A 88 -20.42 23.03 9.83
CA TRP A 88 -21.02 23.58 8.61
C TRP A 88 -22.53 23.85 8.74
N LYS A 89 -23.09 23.60 9.88
CA LYS A 89 -24.50 23.89 10.14
C LYS A 89 -24.74 25.39 10.12
N ASP A 90 -25.82 25.78 9.47
CA ASP A 90 -26.29 27.15 9.41
C ASP A 90 -26.87 27.63 10.76
#